data_1a0609e73a2457e7531f0ee3d5bc37c2
#
_entry.id   1a0609e73a2457e7531f0ee3d5bc37c2
#
_cell.length_a   1.000
_cell.length_b   1.000
_cell.length_c   1.000
_cell.angle_alpha   90.00
_cell.angle_beta   90.00
_cell.angle_gamma   90.00
#
_symmetry.space_group_name_H-M   'P 1'
#
loop_
_entity.id
_entity.type
_entity.pdbx_description
1 polymer ?
#
loop_
_entity_poly.entity_id
_entity_poly.type
_entity_poly.pdbx_seq_one_letter_code
_entity_poly.pdbx_strand_id
1 'polypeptide(L)'
;MDALAPVRTRQPDLLRPFRFLLRLPLLLLLIVAGLLLTLVVSNPVTGKRGLLPLAWWEPLVHLWSRLMLRLFGFRTRVFGQAQADPVLFVANHVSWLDIETLHAVRGASFVAKAEIARWPLV
;
A
#
# COMPACT_ATOMS: atom_id res chain seq x y z
N MET A 1 41.96 12.19 -6.00
CA MET A 1 42.02 11.32 -4.81
C MET A 1 40.86 11.75 -3.92
N ASP A 2 39.70 11.15 -4.17
CA ASP A 2 38.47 11.50 -3.41
C ASP A 2 38.54 10.81 -2.05
N ALA A 3 38.57 11.63 -1.01
CA ALA A 3 38.55 11.17 0.37
C ALA A 3 37.20 10.43 0.59
N LEU A 4 37.28 9.13 0.79
CA LEU A 4 36.12 8.30 1.18
C LEU A 4 35.47 8.91 2.42
N ALA A 5 34.24 9.36 2.27
CA ALA A 5 33.46 9.88 3.40
C ALA A 5 33.43 8.83 4.53
N PRO A 6 33.60 9.23 5.79
CA PRO A 6 33.64 8.28 6.90
C PRO A 6 32.34 7.48 6.97
N VAL A 7 32.50 6.15 7.01
CA VAL A 7 31.37 5.23 7.23
C VAL A 7 30.72 5.59 8.56
N ARG A 8 29.54 6.20 8.51
CA ARG A 8 28.73 6.50 9.71
C ARG A 8 28.35 5.18 10.36
N THR A 9 29.07 4.78 11.41
CA THR A 9 28.70 3.64 12.24
C THR A 9 27.33 3.93 12.86
N ARG A 10 26.32 3.17 12.43
CA ARG A 10 24.95 3.28 12.91
C ARG A 10 24.93 2.81 14.36
N GLN A 11 24.70 3.70 15.30
CA GLN A 11 24.48 3.36 16.71
C GLN A 11 23.39 2.28 16.82
N PRO A 12 23.57 1.26 17.68
CA PRO A 12 22.56 0.23 17.88
C PRO A 12 21.30 0.88 18.46
N ASP A 13 20.20 0.78 17.73
CA ASP A 13 18.90 1.31 18.12
C ASP A 13 18.24 0.31 19.08
N LEU A 14 18.43 0.48 20.38
CA LEU A 14 17.90 -0.40 21.43
C LEU A 14 16.36 -0.46 21.47
N LEU A 15 15.69 0.54 20.87
CA LEU A 15 14.22 0.56 20.76
C LEU A 15 13.70 -0.20 19.54
N ARG A 16 14.60 -0.66 18.68
CA ARG A 16 14.21 -1.38 17.44
C ARG A 16 13.35 -2.61 17.72
N PRO A 17 13.69 -3.55 18.62
CA PRO A 17 12.87 -4.72 18.91
C PRO A 17 11.49 -4.36 19.46
N PHE A 18 11.41 -3.34 20.32
CA PHE A 18 10.14 -2.87 20.86
C PHE A 18 9.22 -2.27 19.80
N ARG A 19 9.79 -1.51 18.86
CA ARG A 19 9.03 -0.99 17.71
C ARG A 19 8.52 -2.11 16.80
N PHE A 20 9.28 -3.18 16.59
CA PHE A 20 8.82 -4.34 15.84
C PHE A 20 7.69 -5.07 16.57
N LEU A 21 7.81 -5.26 17.87
CA LEU A 21 6.79 -5.93 18.67
C LEU A 21 5.43 -5.22 18.62
N LEU A 22 5.42 -3.88 18.58
CA LEU A 22 4.20 -3.09 18.43
C LEU A 22 3.69 -3.06 16.98
N ARG A 23 4.58 -2.99 15.99
CA ARG A 23 4.20 -2.88 14.59
C ARG A 23 3.61 -4.17 14.03
N LEU A 24 4.13 -5.32 14.46
CA LEU A 24 3.69 -6.62 13.96
C LEU A 24 2.19 -6.88 14.21
N PRO A 25 1.65 -6.76 15.42
CA PRO A 25 0.22 -6.94 15.66
C PRO A 25 -0.64 -5.90 14.95
N LEU A 26 -0.19 -4.64 14.87
CA LEU A 26 -0.90 -3.59 14.13
C LEU A 26 -0.94 -3.88 12.63
N LEU A 27 0.15 -4.38 12.07
CA LEU A 27 0.22 -4.80 10.67
C LEU A 27 -0.74 -5.96 10.40
N LEU A 28 -0.72 -6.98 11.26
CA LEU A 28 -1.60 -8.13 11.15
C LEU A 28 -3.08 -7.69 11.24
N LEU A 29 -3.40 -6.83 12.19
CA LEU A 29 -4.75 -6.26 12.33
C LEU A 29 -5.17 -5.52 11.06
N LEU A 30 -4.29 -4.70 10.49
CA LEU A 30 -4.56 -3.95 9.27
C LEU A 30 -4.78 -4.88 8.07
N ILE A 31 -3.98 -5.93 7.92
CA ILE A 31 -4.14 -6.95 6.87
C ILE A 31 -5.49 -7.66 7.01
N VAL A 32 -5.80 -8.14 8.22
CA VAL A 32 -7.07 -8.82 8.49
C VAL A 32 -8.26 -7.90 8.22
N ALA A 33 -8.20 -6.65 8.66
CA ALA A 33 -9.24 -5.65 8.40
C ALA A 33 -9.44 -5.40 6.90
N GLY A 34 -8.33 -5.26 6.15
CA GLY A 34 -8.38 -5.12 4.69
C GLY A 34 -8.97 -6.34 3.99
N LEU A 35 -8.58 -7.54 4.40
CA LEU A 35 -9.13 -8.79 3.88
C LEU A 35 -10.63 -8.91 4.15
N LEU A 36 -11.08 -8.66 5.37
CA LEU A 36 -12.50 -8.68 5.73
C LEU A 36 -13.30 -7.66 4.93
N LEU A 37 -12.76 -6.44 4.78
CA LEU A 37 -13.38 -5.40 3.98
C LEU A 37 -13.50 -5.83 2.51
N THR A 38 -12.46 -6.39 1.94
CA THR A 38 -12.46 -6.92 0.56
C THR A 38 -13.50 -8.02 0.40
N LEU A 39 -13.56 -8.98 1.32
CA LEU A 39 -14.55 -10.06 1.28
C LEU A 39 -15.99 -9.53 1.36
N VAL A 40 -16.25 -8.52 2.20
CA VAL A 40 -17.57 -7.89 2.31
C VAL A 40 -17.95 -7.18 1.02
N VAL A 41 -17.04 -6.44 0.42
CA VAL A 41 -17.31 -5.66 -0.80
C VAL A 41 -17.37 -6.54 -2.04
N SER A 42 -16.51 -7.55 -2.14
CA SER A 42 -16.48 -8.50 -3.28
C SER A 42 -17.63 -9.52 -3.23
N ASN A 43 -18.34 -9.61 -2.12
CA ASN A 43 -19.47 -10.52 -2.01
C ASN A 43 -20.63 -10.06 -2.92
N PRO A 44 -21.13 -10.93 -3.83
CA PRO A 44 -22.19 -10.56 -4.78
C PRO A 44 -23.52 -10.17 -4.10
N VAL A 45 -23.73 -10.59 -2.86
CA VAL A 45 -24.95 -10.25 -2.10
C VAL A 45 -24.82 -8.84 -1.47
N THR A 46 -23.66 -8.51 -0.92
CA THR A 46 -23.40 -7.24 -0.24
C THR A 46 -22.96 -6.15 -1.21
N GLY A 47 -22.14 -6.49 -2.20
CA GLY A 47 -21.66 -5.55 -3.22
C GLY A 47 -22.78 -4.99 -4.10
N LYS A 48 -23.77 -5.82 -4.48
CA LYS A 48 -24.96 -5.38 -5.24
C LYS A 48 -25.89 -4.47 -4.42
N ARG A 49 -25.85 -4.51 -3.09
CA ARG A 49 -26.66 -3.66 -2.20
C ARG A 49 -26.01 -2.32 -1.89
N GLY A 50 -24.81 -2.04 -2.43
CA GLY A 50 -24.15 -0.74 -2.28
C GLY A 50 -23.87 -0.38 -0.81
N LEU A 51 -23.41 -1.34 -0.01
CA LEU A 51 -23.07 -1.14 1.41
C LEU A 51 -22.08 0.00 1.62
N LEU A 52 -21.19 0.23 0.64
CA LEU A 52 -20.31 1.38 0.61
C LEU A 52 -20.52 2.14 -0.72
N PRO A 53 -20.86 3.44 -0.67
CA PRO A 53 -20.86 4.26 -1.87
C PRO A 53 -19.51 4.17 -2.59
N LEU A 54 -19.52 4.04 -3.91
CA LEU A 54 -18.30 3.94 -4.73
C LEU A 54 -17.32 5.09 -4.45
N ALA A 55 -17.84 6.26 -4.08
CA ALA A 55 -17.06 7.44 -3.71
C ALA A 55 -16.17 7.24 -2.47
N TRP A 56 -16.50 6.30 -1.57
CA TRP A 56 -15.70 6.03 -0.35
C TRP A 56 -14.59 5.01 -0.57
N TRP A 57 -14.66 4.27 -1.67
CA TRP A 57 -13.70 3.21 -1.94
C TRP A 57 -12.27 3.75 -2.16
N GLU A 58 -12.14 4.74 -3.01
CA GLU A 58 -10.85 5.34 -3.32
C GLU A 58 -10.15 5.94 -2.08
N PRO A 59 -10.78 6.84 -1.29
CA PRO A 59 -10.15 7.37 -0.09
C PRO A 59 -9.83 6.29 0.96
N LEU A 60 -10.61 5.23 1.04
CA LEU A 60 -10.36 4.11 1.95
C LEU A 60 -9.10 3.33 1.54
N VAL A 61 -8.94 3.00 0.26
CA VAL A 61 -7.74 2.36 -0.27
C VAL A 61 -6.52 3.24 -0.04
N HIS A 62 -6.61 4.54 -0.31
CA HIS A 62 -5.54 5.50 -0.03
C HIS A 62 -5.11 5.50 1.44
N LEU A 63 -6.08 5.57 2.35
CA LEU A 63 -5.80 5.56 3.78
C LEU A 63 -5.14 4.26 4.19
N TRP A 64 -5.68 3.12 3.74
CA TRP A 64 -5.17 1.79 4.05
C TRP A 64 -3.72 1.62 3.56
N SER A 65 -3.43 1.97 2.31
CA SER A 65 -2.09 1.90 1.73
C SER A 65 -1.09 2.82 2.47
N ARG A 66 -1.50 4.03 2.85
CA ARG A 66 -0.67 4.94 3.66
C ARG A 66 -0.35 4.37 5.04
N LEU A 67 -1.33 3.76 5.70
CA LEU A 67 -1.13 3.12 7.00
C LEU A 67 -0.19 1.91 6.87
N MET A 68 -0.39 1.08 5.85
CA MET A 68 0.46 -0.06 5.54
C MET A 68 1.92 0.37 5.37
N LEU A 69 2.18 1.34 4.51
CA LEU A 69 3.53 1.85 4.27
C LEU A 69 4.17 2.43 5.54
N ARG A 70 3.38 3.17 6.35
CA ARG A 70 3.88 3.72 7.63
C ARG A 70 4.25 2.64 8.64
N LEU A 71 3.46 1.58 8.73
CA LEU A 71 3.75 0.44 9.62
C LEU A 71 5.02 -0.29 9.19
N PHE A 72 5.25 -0.44 7.88
CA PHE A 72 6.52 -0.93 7.35
C PHE A 72 7.69 0.03 7.55
N GLY A 73 7.42 1.28 7.91
CA GLY A 73 8.44 2.31 8.12
C GLY A 73 8.83 3.07 6.85
N PHE A 74 8.06 2.91 5.76
CA PHE A 74 8.28 3.66 4.53
C PHE A 74 7.67 5.06 4.60
N ARG A 75 8.34 5.99 3.93
CA ARG A 75 7.86 7.36 3.74
C ARG A 75 7.84 7.66 2.26
N THR A 76 6.67 7.85 1.71
CA THR A 76 6.48 8.26 0.31
C THR A 76 6.81 9.74 0.16
N ARG A 77 7.56 10.07 -0.88
CA ARG A 77 7.80 11.45 -1.32
C ARG A 77 7.33 11.56 -2.76
N VAL A 78 6.47 12.52 -3.02
CA VAL A 78 5.95 12.80 -4.35
C VAL A 78 6.61 14.06 -4.87
N PHE A 79 7.19 14.00 -6.07
CA PHE A 79 7.75 15.13 -6.76
C PHE A 79 6.96 15.35 -8.06
N GLY A 80 6.60 16.59 -8.34
CA GLY A 80 5.79 16.96 -9.49
C GLY A 80 4.28 16.94 -9.19
N GLN A 81 3.49 17.13 -10.22
CA GLN A 81 2.03 17.17 -10.13
C GLN A 81 1.43 16.02 -10.92
N ALA A 82 0.46 15.34 -10.33
CA ALA A 82 -0.30 14.32 -11.05
C ALA A 82 -1.21 14.99 -12.09
N GLN A 83 -1.22 14.47 -13.30
CA GLN A 83 -2.14 14.94 -14.34
C GLN A 83 -3.58 14.57 -13.96
N ALA A 84 -4.52 15.47 -14.26
CA ALA A 84 -5.95 15.25 -13.98
C ALA A 84 -6.61 14.28 -14.97
N ASP A 85 -6.11 14.23 -16.19
CA ASP A 85 -6.67 13.39 -17.26
C ASP A 85 -6.34 11.91 -17.08
N PRO A 86 -7.12 11.01 -17.69
CA PRO A 86 -6.80 9.60 -17.75
C PRO A 86 -5.43 9.38 -18.40
N VAL A 87 -4.51 8.75 -17.67
CA VAL A 87 -3.14 8.51 -18.15
C VAL A 87 -2.73 7.07 -17.88
N LEU A 88 -1.86 6.55 -18.72
CA LEU A 88 -1.18 5.28 -18.48
C LEU A 88 0.11 5.54 -17.70
N PHE A 89 0.19 4.98 -16.49
CA PHE A 89 1.41 5.01 -15.71
C PHE A 89 2.30 3.82 -16.09
N VAL A 90 3.54 4.12 -16.43
CA VAL A 90 4.58 3.11 -16.63
C VAL A 90 5.66 3.35 -15.59
N ALA A 91 5.92 2.36 -14.76
CA ALA A 91 6.88 2.47 -13.67
C ALA A 91 7.73 1.20 -13.56
N ASN A 92 8.95 1.34 -13.05
CA ASN A 92 9.74 0.20 -12.65
C ASN A 92 9.06 -0.50 -11.47
N HIS A 93 8.77 -1.78 -11.63
CA HIS A 93 8.11 -2.58 -10.62
C HIS A 93 9.06 -3.63 -10.07
N VAL A 94 9.43 -3.51 -8.82
CA VAL A 94 10.39 -4.40 -8.14
C VAL A 94 9.70 -5.20 -7.03
N SER A 95 8.66 -4.64 -6.42
CA SER A 95 8.04 -5.19 -5.22
C SER A 95 6.54 -4.85 -5.18
N TRP A 96 5.74 -5.70 -4.53
CA TRP A 96 4.33 -5.39 -4.25
C TRP A 96 4.12 -4.06 -3.50
N LEU A 97 5.13 -3.58 -2.77
CA LEU A 97 5.11 -2.26 -2.13
C LEU A 97 5.00 -1.10 -3.11
N ASP A 98 5.38 -1.29 -4.37
CA ASP A 98 5.24 -0.26 -5.40
C ASP A 98 3.76 -0.02 -5.70
N ILE A 99 2.95 -1.09 -5.68
CA ILE A 99 1.49 -1.03 -5.83
C ILE A 99 0.89 -0.20 -4.70
N GLU A 100 1.28 -0.51 -3.45
CA GLU A 100 0.83 0.23 -2.26
C GLU A 100 1.28 1.70 -2.29
N THR A 101 2.48 1.96 -2.81
CA THR A 101 3.00 3.32 -2.94
C THR A 101 2.18 4.13 -3.94
N LEU A 102 1.81 3.54 -5.07
CA LEU A 102 0.93 4.19 -6.04
C LEU A 102 -0.46 4.42 -5.46
N HIS A 103 -1.08 3.42 -4.84
CA HIS A 103 -2.36 3.57 -4.16
C HIS A 103 -2.35 4.62 -3.04
N ALA A 104 -1.23 4.77 -2.32
CA ALA A 104 -1.09 5.79 -1.28
C ALA A 104 -1.07 7.23 -1.84
N VAL A 105 -0.78 7.41 -3.12
CA VAL A 105 -0.68 8.71 -3.80
C VAL A 105 -1.90 8.98 -4.68
N ARG A 106 -2.31 8.01 -5.47
CA ARG A 106 -3.42 8.13 -6.43
C ARG A 106 -4.07 6.77 -6.67
N GLY A 107 -5.40 6.76 -6.81
CA GLY A 107 -6.13 5.60 -7.29
C GLY A 107 -5.66 5.22 -8.70
N ALA A 108 -5.28 3.97 -8.87
CA ALA A 108 -4.84 3.43 -10.15
C ALA A 108 -5.34 2.00 -10.31
N SER A 109 -5.73 1.64 -11.54
CA SER A 109 -5.98 0.27 -11.91
C SER A 109 -4.71 -0.34 -12.48
N PHE A 110 -4.40 -1.56 -12.09
CA PHE A 110 -3.18 -2.25 -12.52
C PHE A 110 -3.48 -3.26 -13.62
N VAL A 111 -2.58 -3.34 -14.58
CA VAL A 111 -2.59 -4.42 -15.56
C VAL A 111 -1.88 -5.61 -14.95
N ALA A 112 -2.58 -6.72 -14.85
CA ALA A 112 -2.07 -7.96 -14.28
C ALA A 112 -2.16 -9.11 -15.30
N LYS A 113 -1.45 -10.21 -15.03
CA LYS A 113 -1.56 -11.42 -15.85
C LYS A 113 -2.97 -11.99 -15.77
N ALA A 114 -3.49 -12.52 -16.88
CA ALA A 114 -4.83 -13.10 -16.97
C ALA A 114 -5.07 -14.26 -15.98
N GLU A 115 -4.01 -14.98 -15.59
CA GLU A 115 -4.09 -16.07 -14.62
C GLU A 115 -4.52 -15.58 -13.23
N ILE A 116 -4.18 -14.34 -12.87
CA ILE A 116 -4.52 -13.74 -11.57
C ILE A 116 -6.04 -13.55 -11.43
N ALA A 117 -6.76 -13.33 -12.54
CA ALA A 117 -8.22 -13.23 -12.53
C ALA A 117 -8.94 -14.53 -12.09
N ARG A 118 -8.21 -15.65 -12.03
CA ARG A 118 -8.73 -16.94 -11.54
C ARG A 118 -8.46 -17.21 -10.06
N TRP A 119 -7.77 -16.31 -9.39
CA TRP A 119 -7.50 -16.44 -7.97
C TRP A 119 -8.77 -16.12 -7.15
N PRO A 120 -9.02 -16.86 -6.07
CA PRO A 120 -10.29 -16.77 -5.35
C PRO A 120 -10.55 -15.44 -4.63
N LEU A 121 -9.57 -14.56 -4.57
CA LEU A 121 -9.64 -13.26 -3.86
C LEU A 121 -9.38 -12.05 -4.76
N VAL A 122 -9.39 -12.21 -6.09
CA VAL A 122 -9.17 -11.11 -7.07
C VAL A 122 -10.40 -10.94 -7.96
#